data_b3f64f3030ccfa5b2416a51da40ed4eb
#
_entry.id   b3f64f3030ccfa5b2416a51da40ed4eb
#
_cell.length_a   1.000
_cell.length_b   1.000
_cell.length_c   1.000
_cell.angle_alpha   90.00
_cell.angle_beta   90.00
_cell.angle_gamma   90.00
#
_symmetry.space_group_name_H-M   'P 1'
#
loop_
_entity.id
_entity.type
_entity.pdbx_description
1 polymer ?
#
loop_
_entity_poly.entity_id
_entity_poly.type
_entity_poly.pdbx_seq_one_letter_code
_entity_poly.pdbx_strand_id
1 'polypeptide(L)'
;MNIIKSAKNLEEIELEIIKRKIEEGRKEFETFLQSAANEELPVGVDGNRLTHIRHINMDIETSLGKVKINVICGQNKLTGKWETPFRNRIFRGEHSAMSPALEQKIVTTVCETGSFEKAATVCKAWGCNLTDDKAMSTIRKVGEACSLSKLTTYCDSAAGEEDILIIMMDGWMARYRESLWGKPNADHEKRVAWHEVKSGVIFRLSEVAEVNKNRRLLITKHIVAMPAETSPVDFGRK
;
A
#
# COMPACT_ATOMS: atom_id res chain seq x y z
N MET A 1 -32.05 11.65 -17.97
CA MET A 1 -33.30 11.19 -17.32
C MET A 1 -33.92 9.96 -18.01
N ASN A 2 -33.10 9.02 -18.55
CA ASN A 2 -33.61 7.85 -19.29
C ASN A 2 -33.12 6.49 -18.74
N ILE A 3 -32.43 6.46 -17.58
CA ILE A 3 -31.83 5.24 -17.01
C ILE A 3 -32.91 4.31 -16.45
N ILE A 4 -33.95 4.88 -15.81
CA ILE A 4 -35.02 4.10 -15.15
C ILE A 4 -35.90 3.33 -16.16
N LYS A 5 -35.94 3.74 -17.43
CA LYS A 5 -36.78 3.08 -18.44
C LYS A 5 -36.19 1.78 -19.01
N SER A 6 -34.89 1.50 -18.83
CA SER A 6 -34.21 0.30 -19.32
C SER A 6 -33.91 -0.74 -18.24
N ALA A 7 -33.85 -0.34 -16.97
CA ALA A 7 -33.55 -1.22 -15.87
C ALA A 7 -34.75 -2.12 -15.51
N LYS A 8 -34.51 -3.42 -15.39
CA LYS A 8 -35.55 -4.43 -15.16
C LYS A 8 -35.84 -4.67 -13.67
N ASN A 9 -34.89 -4.35 -12.78
CA ASN A 9 -35.01 -4.57 -11.34
C ASN A 9 -34.22 -3.54 -10.53
N LEU A 10 -34.40 -3.54 -9.19
CA LEU A 10 -33.76 -2.60 -8.27
C LEU A 10 -32.23 -2.69 -8.30
N GLU A 11 -31.67 -3.90 -8.41
CA GLU A 11 -30.24 -4.14 -8.46
C GLU A 11 -29.60 -3.48 -9.67
N GLU A 12 -30.20 -3.60 -10.85
CA GLU A 12 -29.72 -2.95 -12.08
C GLU A 12 -29.73 -1.42 -11.95
N ILE A 13 -30.78 -0.86 -11.33
CA ILE A 13 -30.88 0.59 -11.07
C ILE A 13 -29.76 1.05 -10.15
N GLU A 14 -29.53 0.33 -9.05
CA GLU A 14 -28.49 0.66 -8.07
C GLU A 14 -27.09 0.60 -8.69
N LEU A 15 -26.77 -0.48 -9.40
CA LEU A 15 -25.49 -0.65 -10.09
C LEU A 15 -25.25 0.45 -11.12
N GLU A 16 -26.26 0.85 -11.88
CA GLU A 16 -26.14 1.91 -12.87
C GLU A 16 -25.88 3.27 -12.21
N ILE A 17 -26.56 3.56 -11.09
CA ILE A 17 -26.33 4.79 -10.31
C ILE A 17 -24.90 4.80 -9.75
N ILE A 18 -24.44 3.70 -9.18
CA ILE A 18 -23.07 3.58 -8.63
C ILE A 18 -22.04 3.82 -9.73
N LYS A 19 -22.16 3.14 -10.89
CA LYS A 19 -21.25 3.32 -12.02
C LYS A 19 -21.21 4.77 -12.49
N ARG A 20 -22.36 5.40 -12.62
CA ARG A 20 -22.45 6.80 -13.03
C ARG A 20 -21.77 7.72 -12.01
N LYS A 21 -21.98 7.50 -10.72
CA LYS A 21 -21.36 8.34 -9.68
C LYS A 21 -19.84 8.18 -9.62
N ILE A 22 -19.33 6.96 -9.81
CA ILE A 22 -17.89 6.73 -9.92
C ILE A 22 -17.32 7.46 -11.14
N GLU A 23 -17.99 7.39 -12.28
CA GLU A 23 -17.53 8.03 -13.52
C GLU A 23 -17.61 9.56 -13.44
N GLU A 24 -18.66 10.12 -12.84
CA GLU A 24 -18.79 11.57 -12.57
C GLU A 24 -17.62 12.02 -11.66
N GLY A 25 -17.41 11.34 -10.54
CA GLY A 25 -16.32 11.66 -9.60
C GLY A 25 -14.93 11.51 -10.23
N ARG A 26 -14.73 10.52 -11.10
CA ARG A 26 -13.48 10.35 -11.83
C ARG A 26 -13.21 11.52 -12.77
N LYS A 27 -14.20 11.97 -13.53
CA LYS A 27 -14.09 13.13 -14.44
C LYS A 27 -13.84 14.44 -13.69
N GLU A 28 -14.53 14.63 -12.59
CA GLU A 28 -14.32 15.79 -11.74
C GLU A 28 -12.89 15.82 -11.19
N PHE A 29 -12.40 14.69 -10.71
CA PHE A 29 -11.03 14.55 -10.21
C PHE A 29 -9.98 14.76 -11.31
N GLU A 30 -10.22 14.24 -12.52
CA GLU A 30 -9.39 14.46 -13.70
C GLU A 30 -9.30 15.96 -14.05
N THR A 31 -10.44 16.65 -14.06
CA THR A 31 -10.52 18.10 -14.32
C THR A 31 -9.74 18.89 -13.26
N PHE A 32 -9.90 18.56 -11.99
CA PHE A 32 -9.18 19.19 -10.90
C PHE A 32 -7.67 18.99 -11.02
N LEU A 33 -7.21 17.76 -11.26
CA LEU A 33 -5.79 17.47 -11.44
C LEU A 33 -5.21 18.14 -12.68
N GLN A 34 -5.97 18.22 -13.78
CA GLN A 34 -5.54 18.90 -15.00
C GLN A 34 -5.39 20.40 -14.76
N SER A 35 -6.31 21.02 -14.03
CA SER A 35 -6.19 22.44 -13.65
C SER A 35 -4.93 22.68 -12.83
N ALA A 36 -4.69 21.85 -11.82
CA ALA A 36 -3.49 21.94 -10.98
C ALA A 36 -2.18 21.67 -11.77
N ALA A 37 -2.24 20.81 -12.79
CA ALA A 37 -1.10 20.55 -13.66
C ALA A 37 -0.79 21.71 -14.62
N ASN A 38 -1.81 22.43 -15.06
CA ASN A 38 -1.65 23.60 -15.93
C ASN A 38 -1.00 24.79 -15.21
N GLU A 39 -1.12 24.86 -13.89
CA GLU A 39 -0.51 25.90 -13.05
C GLU A 39 0.96 25.57 -12.71
N GLU A 40 1.44 24.36 -13.05
CA GLU A 40 2.77 23.92 -12.69
C GLU A 40 3.85 24.63 -13.52
N LEU A 41 4.86 25.13 -12.86
CA LEU A 41 6.02 25.73 -13.51
C LEU A 41 7.03 24.68 -13.97
N PRO A 42 7.75 24.88 -15.08
CA PRO A 42 8.76 23.99 -15.57
C PRO A 42 10.08 24.12 -14.78
N VAL A 43 10.03 23.82 -13.48
CA VAL A 43 11.15 23.91 -12.55
C VAL A 43 11.48 22.52 -12.02
N GLY A 44 12.74 22.13 -12.06
CA GLY A 44 13.22 20.85 -11.55
C GLY A 44 13.27 20.78 -10.03
N VAL A 45 13.58 19.60 -9.52
CA VAL A 45 13.72 19.36 -8.06
C VAL A 45 14.80 20.24 -7.42
N ASP A 46 15.80 20.63 -8.19
CA ASP A 46 16.89 21.52 -7.78
C ASP A 46 16.54 23.02 -7.81
N GLY A 47 15.31 23.37 -8.14
CA GLY A 47 14.83 24.75 -8.27
C GLY A 47 15.22 25.44 -9.58
N ASN A 48 15.96 24.77 -10.47
CA ASN A 48 16.37 25.33 -11.76
C ASN A 48 15.31 25.09 -12.84
N ARG A 49 15.23 26.03 -13.80
CA ARG A 49 14.32 25.90 -14.93
C ARG A 49 14.75 24.75 -15.83
N LEU A 50 13.80 23.87 -16.14
CA LEU A 50 13.99 22.76 -17.07
C LEU A 50 14.16 23.25 -18.52
N THR A 51 14.84 22.45 -19.34
CA THR A 51 15.02 22.67 -20.78
C THR A 51 14.33 21.58 -21.58
N HIS A 52 14.26 21.71 -22.90
CA HIS A 52 13.57 20.76 -23.78
C HIS A 52 12.16 20.40 -23.31
N ILE A 53 11.43 21.46 -22.90
CA ILE A 53 10.07 21.32 -22.34
C ILE A 53 9.13 20.72 -23.37
N ARG A 54 8.39 19.71 -22.94
CA ARG A 54 7.31 19.08 -23.71
C ARG A 54 6.14 18.70 -22.81
N HIS A 55 4.99 18.52 -23.41
CA HIS A 55 3.81 17.98 -22.72
C HIS A 55 3.74 16.47 -22.94
N ILE A 56 3.46 15.73 -21.86
CA ILE A 56 3.28 14.28 -21.91
C ILE A 56 1.97 13.89 -21.21
N ASN A 57 1.37 12.82 -21.67
CA ASN A 57 0.23 12.22 -20.98
C ASN A 57 0.73 11.41 -19.80
N MET A 58 0.15 11.63 -18.62
CA MET A 58 0.41 10.88 -17.41
C MET A 58 -0.86 10.16 -16.96
N ASP A 59 -0.75 8.85 -16.81
CA ASP A 59 -1.80 8.00 -16.28
C ASP A 59 -1.65 7.89 -14.76
N ILE A 60 -2.72 8.17 -14.02
CA ILE A 60 -2.76 8.05 -12.56
C ILE A 60 -3.84 7.04 -12.18
N GLU A 61 -3.50 6.05 -11.38
CA GLU A 61 -4.46 5.12 -10.83
C GLU A 61 -5.00 5.62 -9.51
N THR A 62 -6.31 5.72 -9.42
CA THR A 62 -6.99 6.27 -8.27
C THR A 62 -8.07 5.32 -7.75
N SER A 63 -8.60 5.60 -6.57
CA SER A 63 -9.73 4.84 -6.01
C SER A 63 -11.03 4.99 -6.82
N LEU A 64 -11.07 5.94 -7.76
CA LEU A 64 -12.19 6.18 -8.68
C LEU A 64 -11.94 5.60 -10.09
N GLY A 65 -10.81 4.92 -10.27
CA GLY A 65 -10.36 4.40 -11.56
C GLY A 65 -9.16 5.17 -12.12
N LYS A 66 -8.83 4.90 -13.36
CA LYS A 66 -7.67 5.50 -14.05
C LYS A 66 -8.02 6.88 -14.59
N VAL A 67 -7.20 7.87 -14.26
CA VAL A 67 -7.27 9.27 -14.73
C VAL A 67 -6.12 9.55 -15.66
N LYS A 68 -6.33 10.36 -16.70
CA LYS A 68 -5.31 10.78 -17.65
C LYS A 68 -5.21 12.30 -17.65
N ILE A 69 -4.01 12.80 -17.40
CA ILE A 69 -3.74 14.23 -17.43
C ILE A 69 -2.54 14.55 -18.32
N ASN A 70 -2.52 15.76 -18.86
CA ASN A 70 -1.40 16.26 -19.63
C ASN A 70 -0.51 17.12 -18.73
N VAL A 71 0.78 16.82 -18.65
CA VAL A 71 1.72 17.46 -17.71
C VAL A 71 2.99 17.91 -18.43
N ILE A 72 3.64 18.92 -17.87
CA ILE A 72 4.92 19.41 -18.32
C ILE A 72 6.01 18.40 -17.94
N CYS A 73 6.89 18.07 -18.88
CA CYS A 73 8.11 17.31 -18.70
C CYS A 73 9.27 18.06 -19.35
N GLY A 74 10.41 18.12 -18.69
CA GLY A 74 11.59 18.78 -19.23
C GLY A 74 12.88 18.13 -18.75
N GLN A 75 14.00 18.51 -19.37
CA GLN A 75 15.31 17.99 -19.01
C GLN A 75 16.01 18.92 -18.04
N ASN A 76 16.49 18.37 -16.93
CA ASN A 76 17.34 19.08 -15.99
C ASN A 76 18.76 19.25 -16.59
N LYS A 77 19.24 20.49 -16.66
CA LYS A 77 20.55 20.81 -17.26
C LYS A 77 21.73 20.22 -16.50
N LEU A 78 21.62 20.10 -15.18
CA LEU A 78 22.75 19.65 -14.35
C LEU A 78 22.86 18.12 -14.36
N THR A 79 21.74 17.43 -14.28
CA THR A 79 21.73 15.96 -14.18
C THR A 79 21.52 15.25 -15.52
N GLY A 80 21.07 15.98 -16.54
CA GLY A 80 20.66 15.42 -17.85
C GLY A 80 19.38 14.56 -17.78
N LYS A 81 18.76 14.40 -16.59
CA LYS A 81 17.57 13.58 -16.40
C LYS A 81 16.30 14.31 -16.81
N TRP A 82 15.33 13.54 -17.30
CA TRP A 82 13.98 14.03 -17.56
C TRP A 82 13.18 14.08 -16.25
N GLU A 83 12.57 15.21 -15.99
CA GLU A 83 11.78 15.47 -14.80
C GLU A 83 10.36 15.92 -15.18
N THR A 84 9.40 15.54 -14.36
CA THR A 84 8.01 15.95 -14.47
C THR A 84 7.62 16.64 -13.15
N PRO A 85 7.67 17.99 -13.07
CA PRO A 85 7.48 18.74 -11.82
C PRO A 85 6.19 18.37 -11.11
N PHE A 86 5.07 18.32 -11.82
CA PHE A 86 3.78 17.93 -11.27
C PHE A 86 3.81 16.56 -10.62
N ARG A 87 4.43 15.57 -11.27
CA ARG A 87 4.60 14.22 -10.70
C ARG A 87 5.41 14.26 -9.41
N ASN A 88 6.54 14.97 -9.42
CA ASN A 88 7.43 15.07 -8.26
C ASN A 88 6.71 15.69 -7.05
N ARG A 89 5.85 16.68 -7.29
CA ARG A 89 5.05 17.33 -6.27
C ARG A 89 3.98 16.41 -5.68
N ILE A 90 3.22 15.69 -6.52
CA ILE A 90 2.11 14.85 -6.07
C ILE A 90 2.61 13.54 -5.44
N PHE A 91 3.60 12.89 -6.05
CA PHE A 91 4.10 11.59 -5.61
C PHE A 91 5.41 11.65 -4.83
N ARG A 92 5.87 12.84 -4.44
CA ARG A 92 7.10 13.07 -3.67
C ARG A 92 8.32 12.30 -4.21
N GLY A 93 8.47 12.26 -5.53
CA GLY A 93 9.60 11.62 -6.21
C GLY A 93 9.48 10.09 -6.39
N GLU A 94 8.40 9.48 -5.99
CA GLU A 94 8.20 8.05 -6.19
C GLU A 94 7.85 7.68 -7.64
N HIS A 95 8.28 6.48 -8.06
CA HIS A 95 7.99 5.98 -9.40
C HIS A 95 6.54 5.50 -9.60
N SER A 96 5.77 5.38 -8.53
CA SER A 96 4.36 4.96 -8.60
C SER A 96 3.47 6.08 -9.12
N ALA A 97 2.56 5.74 -10.02
CA ALA A 97 1.47 6.60 -10.47
C ALA A 97 0.13 6.19 -9.83
N MET A 98 0.17 5.72 -8.60
CA MET A 98 -0.99 5.31 -7.82
C MET A 98 -1.29 6.34 -6.73
N SER A 99 -2.58 6.68 -6.55
CA SER A 99 -2.97 7.60 -5.48
C SER A 99 -2.81 6.96 -4.10
N PRO A 100 -2.45 7.74 -3.06
CA PRO A 100 -2.34 7.22 -1.69
C PRO A 100 -3.65 6.57 -1.19
N ALA A 101 -4.80 7.10 -1.59
CA ALA A 101 -6.10 6.53 -1.23
C ALA A 101 -6.33 5.15 -1.83
N LEU A 102 -5.90 4.92 -3.07
CA LEU A 102 -5.95 3.58 -3.68
C LEU A 102 -4.95 2.64 -3.02
N GLU A 103 -3.74 3.10 -2.75
CA GLU A 103 -2.70 2.33 -2.05
C GLU A 103 -3.20 1.85 -0.68
N GLN A 104 -3.78 2.76 0.12
CA GLN A 104 -4.38 2.42 1.41
C GLN A 104 -5.52 1.40 1.26
N LYS A 105 -6.40 1.59 0.28
CA LYS A 105 -7.51 0.67 0.00
C LYS A 105 -7.00 -0.75 -0.33
N ILE A 106 -5.96 -0.85 -1.15
CA ILE A 106 -5.32 -2.14 -1.49
C ILE A 106 -4.73 -2.78 -0.24
N VAL A 107 -3.94 -2.04 0.53
CA VAL A 107 -3.30 -2.56 1.75
C VAL A 107 -4.35 -3.08 2.72
N THR A 108 -5.36 -2.28 3.04
CA THR A 108 -6.45 -2.69 3.94
C THR A 108 -7.15 -3.94 3.43
N THR A 109 -7.52 -3.98 2.14
CA THR A 109 -8.24 -5.11 1.57
C THR A 109 -7.40 -6.39 1.57
N VAL A 110 -6.09 -6.29 1.28
CA VAL A 110 -5.20 -7.47 1.35
C VAL A 110 -5.06 -7.97 2.78
N CYS A 111 -4.90 -7.07 3.75
CA CYS A 111 -4.81 -7.44 5.17
C CYS A 111 -6.10 -8.14 5.66
N GLU A 112 -7.26 -7.64 5.28
CA GLU A 112 -8.56 -8.21 5.69
C GLU A 112 -8.87 -9.55 4.99
N THR A 113 -8.51 -9.69 3.71
CA THR A 113 -8.83 -10.91 2.94
C THR A 113 -7.77 -11.99 3.02
N GLY A 114 -6.53 -11.65 3.38
CA GLY A 114 -5.38 -12.53 3.37
C GLY A 114 -5.02 -13.08 1.97
N SER A 115 -5.51 -12.45 0.88
CA SER A 115 -5.34 -12.95 -0.49
C SER A 115 -5.27 -11.79 -1.49
N PHE A 116 -4.24 -11.78 -2.32
CA PHE A 116 -4.10 -10.79 -3.40
C PHE A 116 -5.21 -10.92 -4.45
N GLU A 117 -5.60 -12.13 -4.82
CA GLU A 117 -6.67 -12.39 -5.77
C GLU A 117 -8.04 -11.90 -5.26
N LYS A 118 -8.38 -12.21 -4.01
CA LYS A 118 -9.60 -11.71 -3.38
C LYS A 118 -9.59 -10.19 -3.28
N ALA A 119 -8.47 -9.60 -2.87
CA ALA A 119 -8.33 -8.15 -2.81
C ALA A 119 -8.51 -7.50 -4.19
N ALA A 120 -7.92 -8.07 -5.23
CA ALA A 120 -8.12 -7.60 -6.61
C ALA A 120 -9.60 -7.67 -7.03
N THR A 121 -10.29 -8.75 -6.68
CA THR A 121 -11.72 -8.91 -6.95
C THR A 121 -12.57 -7.86 -6.24
N VAL A 122 -12.33 -7.62 -4.95
CA VAL A 122 -13.04 -6.59 -4.17
C VAL A 122 -12.75 -5.19 -4.73
N CYS A 123 -11.50 -4.88 -5.05
CA CYS A 123 -11.15 -3.59 -5.63
C CYS A 123 -11.80 -3.36 -7.01
N LYS A 124 -11.95 -4.41 -7.83
CA LYS A 124 -12.69 -4.32 -9.10
C LYS A 124 -14.17 -3.98 -8.89
N ALA A 125 -14.81 -4.55 -7.88
CA ALA A 125 -16.19 -4.22 -7.53
C ALA A 125 -16.35 -2.74 -7.15
N TRP A 126 -15.29 -2.10 -6.69
CA TRP A 126 -15.23 -0.65 -6.39
C TRP A 126 -14.78 0.22 -7.57
N GLY A 127 -14.73 -0.33 -8.78
CA GLY A 127 -14.32 0.40 -9.98
C GLY A 127 -12.80 0.55 -10.18
N CYS A 128 -11.97 -0.08 -9.34
CA CYS A 128 -10.53 -0.05 -9.48
C CYS A 128 -10.05 -1.26 -10.30
N ASN A 129 -9.41 -1.02 -11.44
CA ASN A 129 -8.86 -2.11 -12.26
C ASN A 129 -7.52 -2.58 -11.67
N LEU A 130 -7.60 -3.45 -10.66
CA LEU A 130 -6.46 -4.01 -9.94
C LEU A 130 -6.24 -5.47 -10.34
N THR A 131 -4.97 -5.85 -10.54
CA THR A 131 -4.53 -7.25 -10.66
C THR A 131 -3.92 -7.72 -9.34
N ASP A 132 -3.85 -9.03 -9.13
CA ASP A 132 -3.19 -9.66 -7.98
C ASP A 132 -1.69 -9.32 -7.91
N ASP A 133 -0.99 -9.32 -9.04
CA ASP A 133 0.43 -8.89 -9.12
C ASP A 133 0.61 -7.44 -8.67
N LYS A 134 -0.32 -6.57 -9.02
CA LYS A 134 -0.27 -5.18 -8.61
C LYS A 134 -0.59 -5.01 -7.12
N ALA A 135 -1.54 -5.77 -6.60
CA ALA A 135 -1.80 -5.82 -5.16
C ALA A 135 -0.55 -6.29 -4.41
N MET A 136 0.10 -7.35 -4.88
CA MET A 136 1.33 -7.88 -4.29
C MET A 136 2.48 -6.87 -4.34
N SER A 137 2.70 -6.21 -5.49
CA SER A 137 3.77 -5.19 -5.62
C SER A 137 3.53 -3.98 -4.72
N THR A 138 2.27 -3.57 -4.55
CA THR A 138 1.89 -2.48 -3.64
C THR A 138 2.19 -2.84 -2.19
N ILE A 139 1.79 -4.04 -1.74
CA ILE A 139 2.08 -4.50 -0.38
C ILE A 139 3.59 -4.59 -0.12
N ARG A 140 4.36 -5.10 -1.09
CA ARG A 140 5.83 -5.17 -0.97
C ARG A 140 6.43 -3.78 -0.79
N LYS A 141 6.05 -2.82 -1.64
CA LYS A 141 6.51 -1.43 -1.56
C LYS A 141 6.19 -0.79 -0.21
N VAL A 142 4.95 -0.95 0.27
CA VAL A 142 4.52 -0.40 1.56
C VAL A 142 5.27 -1.09 2.71
N GLY A 143 5.43 -2.41 2.64
CA GLY A 143 6.19 -3.17 3.63
C GLY A 143 7.66 -2.76 3.73
N GLU A 144 8.31 -2.50 2.59
CA GLU A 144 9.69 -1.98 2.55
C GLU A 144 9.79 -0.56 3.13
N ALA A 145 8.78 0.29 2.88
CA ALA A 145 8.72 1.64 3.45
C ALA A 145 8.39 1.65 4.95
N CYS A 146 7.59 0.69 5.41
CA CYS A 146 7.27 0.44 6.81
C CYS A 146 8.39 -0.37 7.48
N SER A 147 9.62 0.14 7.46
CA SER A 147 10.73 -0.50 8.18
C SER A 147 10.35 -0.61 9.67
N LEU A 148 10.30 -1.85 10.17
CA LEU A 148 10.00 -2.15 11.59
C LEU A 148 10.87 -1.35 12.56
N SER A 149 12.09 -0.99 12.15
CA SER A 149 12.98 -0.13 12.93
C SER A 149 12.46 1.30 13.16
N LYS A 150 11.54 1.80 12.32
CA LYS A 150 10.89 3.10 12.51
C LYS A 150 9.65 3.03 13.42
N LEU A 151 9.08 1.85 13.59
CA LEU A 151 7.97 1.61 14.52
C LEU A 151 8.45 1.43 15.96
N THR A 152 9.76 1.32 16.19
CA THR A 152 10.39 1.12 17.49
C THR A 152 10.67 2.41 18.26
N THR A 153 10.18 3.54 17.83
CA THR A 153 10.17 4.72 18.71
C THR A 153 9.06 4.52 19.74
N TYR A 154 9.34 3.66 20.70
CA TYR A 154 8.52 3.53 21.88
C TYR A 154 8.58 4.87 22.61
N CYS A 155 7.43 5.48 22.86
CA CYS A 155 7.36 6.55 23.83
C CYS A 155 7.84 5.98 25.16
N ASP A 156 8.93 6.49 25.68
CA ASP A 156 9.29 6.37 27.09
C ASP A 156 8.21 7.06 27.92
N SER A 157 7.04 6.46 28.00
CA SER A 157 6.13 6.74 29.08
C SER A 157 6.86 6.20 30.31
N ALA A 158 7.22 7.10 31.23
CA ALA A 158 7.92 6.80 32.45
C ALA A 158 7.28 5.57 33.12
N ALA A 159 7.89 4.41 32.91
CA ALA A 159 7.49 3.20 33.59
C ALA A 159 7.82 3.42 35.08
N GLY A 160 6.86 3.15 35.95
CA GLY A 160 7.15 2.99 37.35
C GLY A 160 8.24 1.91 37.52
N GLU A 161 9.14 2.08 38.44
CA GLU A 161 10.29 1.16 38.68
C GLU A 161 9.88 -0.31 38.93
N GLU A 162 8.60 -0.60 39.12
CA GLU A 162 8.05 -1.93 39.44
C GLU A 162 7.26 -2.60 38.28
N ASP A 163 7.28 -2.06 37.05
CA ASP A 163 6.48 -2.63 35.96
C ASP A 163 7.19 -3.83 35.32
N ILE A 164 6.45 -4.93 35.18
CA ILE A 164 6.98 -6.19 34.64
C ILE A 164 6.90 -6.15 33.11
N LEU A 165 8.05 -6.30 32.47
CA LEU A 165 8.14 -6.49 31.03
C LEU A 165 7.97 -7.97 30.67
N ILE A 166 6.97 -8.26 29.85
CA ILE A 166 6.71 -9.61 29.38
C ILE A 166 7.16 -9.73 27.93
N ILE A 167 7.99 -10.74 27.65
CA ILE A 167 8.46 -11.07 26.31
C ILE A 167 7.94 -12.47 25.98
N MET A 168 7.15 -12.55 24.92
CA MET A 168 6.66 -13.83 24.37
C MET A 168 7.28 -14.01 23.01
N MET A 169 7.88 -15.18 22.74
CA MET A 169 8.46 -15.53 21.46
C MET A 169 7.87 -16.84 20.96
N ASP A 170 7.59 -16.89 19.69
CA ASP A 170 7.05 -18.06 19.01
C ASP A 170 7.62 -18.20 17.60
N GLY A 171 7.70 -19.41 17.11
CA GLY A 171 8.06 -19.73 15.74
C GLY A 171 6.91 -20.47 15.07
N TRP A 172 6.54 -20.04 13.87
CA TRP A 172 5.53 -20.71 13.09
C TRP A 172 5.99 -20.96 11.66
N MET A 173 5.52 -22.05 11.07
CA MET A 173 5.91 -22.43 9.72
C MET A 173 5.04 -21.72 8.70
N ALA A 174 5.67 -20.96 7.83
CA ALA A 174 5.04 -20.30 6.68
C ALA A 174 5.47 -20.95 5.37
N ARG A 175 4.56 -21.06 4.45
CA ARG A 175 4.82 -21.61 3.12
C ARG A 175 5.26 -20.50 2.18
N TYR A 176 6.49 -20.55 1.71
CA TYR A 176 7.05 -19.55 0.80
C TYR A 176 7.11 -20.08 -0.64
N ARG A 177 6.98 -19.15 -1.57
CA ARG A 177 7.23 -19.38 -2.99
C ARG A 177 8.71 -19.24 -3.25
N GLU A 178 9.33 -20.33 -3.69
CA GLU A 178 10.75 -20.38 -4.00
C GLU A 178 11.07 -19.82 -5.39
N SER A 179 12.37 -19.71 -5.70
CA SER A 179 12.90 -19.11 -6.93
C SER A 179 12.38 -19.73 -8.24
N LEU A 180 11.93 -20.99 -8.18
CA LEU A 180 11.37 -21.71 -9.32
C LEU A 180 9.83 -21.74 -9.33
N TRP A 181 9.18 -20.90 -8.52
CA TRP A 181 7.73 -20.76 -8.54
C TRP A 181 7.22 -20.40 -9.96
N GLY A 182 6.17 -21.07 -10.40
CA GLY A 182 5.56 -20.83 -11.71
C GLY A 182 6.29 -21.43 -12.91
N LYS A 183 7.48 -22.02 -12.72
CA LYS A 183 8.16 -22.71 -13.81
C LYS A 183 7.61 -24.13 -13.97
N PRO A 184 7.11 -24.52 -15.17
CA PRO A 184 6.73 -25.90 -15.45
C PRO A 184 7.98 -26.78 -15.32
N ASN A 185 7.81 -28.02 -14.92
CA ASN A 185 8.87 -29.03 -14.76
C ASN A 185 9.92 -28.80 -13.66
N ALA A 186 9.74 -27.85 -12.77
CA ALA A 186 10.57 -27.74 -11.57
C ALA A 186 10.06 -28.66 -10.46
N ASP A 187 10.98 -29.21 -9.64
CA ASP A 187 10.63 -30.01 -8.46
C ASP A 187 9.75 -29.21 -7.52
N HIS A 188 8.78 -29.86 -6.89
CA HIS A 188 7.83 -29.19 -6.00
C HIS A 188 8.52 -28.44 -4.86
N GLU A 189 9.55 -29.05 -4.24
CA GLU A 189 10.34 -28.42 -3.16
C GLU A 189 11.08 -27.18 -3.59
N LYS A 190 11.48 -27.09 -4.87
CA LYS A 190 12.11 -25.89 -5.45
C LYS A 190 11.11 -24.80 -5.84
N ARG A 191 9.81 -25.10 -5.82
CA ARG A 191 8.74 -24.12 -6.10
C ARG A 191 8.15 -23.56 -4.83
N VAL A 192 8.03 -24.37 -3.79
CA VAL A 192 7.41 -24.03 -2.53
C VAL A 192 8.11 -24.78 -1.40
N ALA A 193 8.51 -24.04 -0.38
CA ALA A 193 9.08 -24.61 0.83
C ALA A 193 8.42 -24.02 2.09
N TRP A 194 8.52 -24.76 3.19
CA TRP A 194 8.11 -24.32 4.50
C TRP A 194 9.30 -23.70 5.22
N HIS A 195 9.13 -22.48 5.68
CA HIS A 195 10.16 -21.78 6.44
C HIS A 195 9.59 -21.32 7.79
N GLU A 196 10.43 -21.35 8.81
CA GLU A 196 10.06 -20.85 10.12
C GLU A 196 10.08 -19.32 10.13
N VAL A 197 8.98 -18.69 10.52
CA VAL A 197 8.91 -17.26 10.82
C VAL A 197 8.99 -17.10 12.33
N LYS A 198 9.96 -16.32 12.79
CA LYS A 198 10.09 -15.98 14.21
C LYS A 198 9.27 -14.76 14.50
N SER A 199 8.43 -14.83 15.52
CA SER A 199 7.64 -13.72 16.00
C SER A 199 7.84 -13.50 17.49
N GLY A 200 7.75 -12.25 17.92
CA GLY A 200 7.82 -11.89 19.32
C GLY A 200 6.82 -10.79 19.63
N VAL A 201 6.30 -10.82 20.84
CA VAL A 201 5.45 -9.77 21.40
C VAL A 201 6.04 -9.32 22.70
N ILE A 202 6.25 -8.02 22.84
CA ILE A 202 6.78 -7.40 24.05
C ILE A 202 5.72 -6.43 24.58
N PHE A 203 5.37 -6.52 25.83
CA PHE A 203 4.40 -5.64 26.46
C PHE A 203 4.65 -5.52 27.97
N ARG A 204 4.12 -4.48 28.59
CA ARG A 204 4.14 -4.29 30.04
C ARG A 204 2.91 -4.91 30.68
N LEU A 205 3.07 -5.48 31.87
CA LEU A 205 1.95 -6.09 32.57
C LEU A 205 0.86 -5.06 32.92
N SER A 206 1.23 -3.83 33.19
CA SER A 206 0.32 -2.69 33.42
C SER A 206 -0.56 -2.36 32.22
N GLU A 207 -0.15 -2.76 31.00
CA GLU A 207 -0.90 -2.51 29.77
C GLU A 207 -1.87 -3.65 29.40
N VAL A 208 -2.05 -4.61 30.30
CA VAL A 208 -3.03 -5.68 30.14
C VAL A 208 -4.35 -5.28 30.80
N ALA A 209 -5.36 -4.97 29.99
CA ALA A 209 -6.68 -4.66 30.49
C ALA A 209 -7.54 -5.92 30.59
N GLU A 210 -8.21 -6.13 31.71
CA GLU A 210 -9.20 -7.18 31.88
C GLU A 210 -10.56 -6.67 31.38
N VAL A 211 -11.07 -7.30 30.30
CA VAL A 211 -12.38 -6.96 29.71
C VAL A 211 -13.50 -7.69 30.42
N ASN A 212 -13.26 -8.94 30.78
CA ASN A 212 -14.14 -9.77 31.63
C ASN A 212 -13.32 -10.91 32.24
N LYS A 213 -13.95 -11.75 33.11
CA LYS A 213 -13.30 -12.85 33.84
C LYS A 213 -12.42 -13.77 32.99
N ASN A 214 -12.71 -13.88 31.69
CA ASN A 214 -12.05 -14.83 30.78
C ASN A 214 -11.32 -14.14 29.61
N ARG A 215 -11.31 -12.80 29.54
CA ARG A 215 -10.73 -12.08 28.40
C ARG A 215 -9.89 -10.90 28.88
N ARG A 216 -8.64 -10.94 28.47
CA ARG A 216 -7.69 -9.84 28.64
C ARG A 216 -7.28 -9.29 27.28
N LEU A 217 -7.07 -8.01 27.19
CA LEU A 217 -6.55 -7.30 26.00
C LEU A 217 -5.24 -6.64 26.33
N LEU A 218 -4.31 -6.73 25.39
CA LEU A 218 -3.09 -5.92 25.42
C LEU A 218 -3.41 -4.57 24.80
N ILE A 219 -3.35 -3.50 25.58
CA ILE A 219 -3.63 -2.14 25.13
C ILE A 219 -2.48 -1.67 24.24
N THR A 220 -1.26 -1.78 24.75
CA THR A 220 -0.04 -1.44 24.01
C THR A 220 0.84 -2.68 23.94
N LYS A 221 1.37 -2.95 22.76
CA LYS A 221 2.25 -4.09 22.51
C LYS A 221 3.25 -3.78 21.41
N HIS A 222 4.44 -4.31 21.56
CA HIS A 222 5.46 -4.29 20.52
C HIS A 222 5.50 -5.65 19.86
N ILE A 223 5.36 -5.70 18.52
CA ILE A 223 5.38 -6.94 17.77
C ILE A 223 6.60 -6.93 16.86
N VAL A 224 7.40 -7.98 16.94
CA VAL A 224 8.54 -8.23 16.06
C VAL A 224 8.26 -9.50 15.28
N ALA A 225 8.40 -9.44 13.96
CA ALA A 225 8.34 -10.62 13.11
C ALA A 225 9.52 -10.58 12.13
N MET A 226 10.22 -11.69 12.01
CA MET A 226 11.42 -11.80 11.18
C MET A 226 11.31 -13.01 10.27
N PRO A 227 11.79 -12.91 9.01
CA PRO A 227 11.81 -14.05 8.10
C PRO A 227 12.70 -15.17 8.60
N ALA A 228 12.49 -16.38 8.09
CA ALA A 228 13.15 -17.61 8.46
C ALA A 228 14.68 -17.55 8.46
N GLU A 229 15.26 -16.78 7.56
CA GLU A 229 16.70 -16.64 7.38
C GLU A 229 17.39 -15.83 8.49
N THR A 230 16.59 -15.18 9.35
CA THR A 230 17.13 -14.38 10.44
C THR A 230 17.70 -15.25 11.54
N SER A 231 18.97 -15.06 11.86
CA SER A 231 19.61 -15.79 12.94
C SER A 231 18.93 -15.48 14.29
N PRO A 232 18.93 -16.42 15.27
CA PRO A 232 18.39 -16.14 16.59
C PRO A 232 19.05 -14.93 17.27
N VAL A 233 20.34 -14.72 16.99
CA VAL A 233 21.11 -13.58 17.53
C VAL A 233 20.62 -12.26 16.95
N ASP A 234 20.35 -12.21 15.64
CA ASP A 234 19.84 -11.01 14.98
C ASP A 234 18.39 -10.71 15.37
N PHE A 235 17.59 -11.75 15.62
CA PHE A 235 16.24 -11.61 16.14
C PHE A 235 16.26 -10.99 17.56
N GLY A 236 17.18 -11.44 18.42
CA GLY A 236 17.29 -10.92 19.79
C GLY A 236 17.88 -9.50 19.90
N ARG A 237 18.43 -8.95 18.81
CA ARG A 237 18.96 -7.56 18.76
C ARG A 237 17.94 -6.53 18.29
N LYS A 238 16.76 -6.93 17.89
CA LYS A 238 15.65 -6.08 17.43
C LYS A 238 14.64 -5.83 18.52
#